data_ce9913dcf4fead1df2865b1cb761f06b
#
_entry.id   ce9913dcf4fead1df2865b1cb761f06b
#
_cell.length_a   1.000
_cell.length_b   1.000
_cell.length_c   1.000
_cell.angle_alpha   90.00
_cell.angle_beta   90.00
_cell.angle_gamma   90.00
#
_symmetry.space_group_name_H-M   'P 1'
#
loop_
_entity.id
_entity.type
_entity.pdbx_description
1 polymer ?
#
loop_
_entity_poly.entity_id
_entity_poly.type
_entity_poly.pdbx_seq_one_letter_code
_entity_poly.pdbx_strand_id
1 'polypeptide(L)'
;MCSSDLASLAKAKDLAKWDALVADRAAARAAGRIFGIGVSTYVEICAMGPSKAMPAGGWEWGCVRMEMSGKVTVITGVSPHGQGQETTFAQIAADRLGVPIEDVVVLHGDTNIAHYGRDTYGSRGTAVGGTAIVMCIDKVLKKAKELAAHLFETTADFVTVEGGVFRAPGVTNREIKWAEMAGEAYVAKNLPAGFEPGLEASSFFEPPNFTFPFGTHIAAVEIDKDTGQVSIKKYVAVDDCGTQINPLLIEGQVQGGIVQALGQALFEQTIYDENGQLLTGEFMDYAMPRATDVPEFILGSTVTPSPVNPLGVKGVGEAGTIGATPALANAVLDALDPLGVVHLDLPLTPERVWRAIKTHAPVSV
;
A
#
# COMPACT_ATOMS: atom_id res chain seq x y z
N MET A 1 -5.84 16.40 -15.65
CA MET A 1 -4.83 16.26 -14.56
C MET A 1 -5.27 17.12 -13.40
N CYS A 2 -5.47 16.53 -12.23
CA CYS A 2 -5.78 17.30 -11.01
C CYS A 2 -4.51 18.00 -10.51
N SER A 3 -4.66 19.09 -9.76
CA SER A 3 -3.52 19.83 -9.18
C SER A 3 -2.62 18.96 -8.29
N SER A 4 -3.16 17.89 -7.71
CA SER A 4 -2.45 16.92 -6.87
C SER A 4 -1.43 16.09 -7.65
N ASP A 5 -1.73 15.70 -8.90
CA ASP A 5 -0.82 14.90 -9.75
C ASP A 5 0.42 15.73 -10.12
N LEU A 6 0.22 17.03 -10.35
CA LEU A 6 1.31 17.97 -10.62
C LEU A 6 2.23 18.14 -9.39
N ALA A 7 1.68 18.02 -8.18
CA ALA A 7 2.48 18.10 -6.96
C ALA A 7 3.45 16.91 -6.81
N SER A 8 3.01 15.69 -7.14
CA SER A 8 3.89 14.51 -7.14
C SER A 8 5.00 14.63 -8.18
N LEU A 9 4.69 15.09 -9.39
CA LEU A 9 5.67 15.34 -10.45
C LEU A 9 6.68 16.42 -10.05
N ALA A 10 6.21 17.54 -9.48
CA ALA A 10 7.10 18.62 -9.04
C ALA A 10 8.06 18.13 -7.94
N LYS A 11 7.54 17.40 -6.95
CA LYS A 11 8.33 16.81 -5.87
C LYS A 11 9.34 15.77 -6.39
N ALA A 12 8.94 14.91 -7.34
CA ALA A 12 9.83 13.94 -7.95
C ALA A 12 10.98 14.61 -8.70
N LYS A 13 10.71 15.68 -9.45
CA LYS A 13 11.74 16.48 -10.13
C LYS A 13 12.72 17.11 -9.15
N ASP A 14 12.22 17.65 -8.05
CA ASP A 14 13.05 18.27 -7.00
C ASP A 14 13.98 17.22 -6.34
N LEU A 15 13.42 16.09 -5.91
CA LEU A 15 14.18 14.98 -5.33
C LEU A 15 15.19 14.39 -6.31
N ALA A 16 14.84 14.31 -7.60
CA ALA A 16 15.74 13.85 -8.66
C ALA A 16 16.87 14.84 -8.92
N LYS A 17 16.75 16.10 -8.50
CA LYS A 17 17.59 17.22 -8.94
C LYS A 17 17.61 17.29 -10.46
N TRP A 18 16.42 17.44 -11.04
CA TRP A 18 16.14 17.24 -12.48
C TRP A 18 17.10 17.93 -13.42
N ASP A 19 17.40 19.20 -13.20
CA ASP A 19 18.28 19.96 -14.12
C ASP A 19 19.71 19.43 -14.10
N ALA A 20 20.21 19.04 -12.92
CA ALA A 20 21.51 18.39 -12.79
C ALA A 20 21.52 17.01 -13.48
N LEU A 21 20.44 16.22 -13.31
CA LEU A 21 20.32 14.91 -13.95
C LEU A 21 20.29 15.00 -15.49
N VAL A 22 19.63 16.02 -16.04
CA VAL A 22 19.63 16.30 -17.49
C VAL A 22 21.03 16.72 -17.96
N ALA A 23 21.75 17.53 -17.17
CA ALA A 23 23.15 17.89 -17.48
C ALA A 23 24.07 16.68 -17.43
N ASP A 24 23.91 15.79 -16.44
CA ASP A 24 24.67 14.53 -16.34
C ASP A 24 24.45 13.63 -17.56
N ARG A 25 23.20 13.51 -18.05
CA ARG A 25 22.87 12.80 -19.28
C ARG A 25 23.61 13.40 -20.47
N ALA A 26 23.56 14.72 -20.63
CA ALA A 26 24.22 15.40 -21.74
C ALA A 26 25.75 15.19 -21.72
N ALA A 27 26.36 15.30 -20.55
CA ALA A 27 27.81 15.07 -20.36
C ALA A 27 28.20 13.59 -20.62
N ALA A 28 27.37 12.64 -20.16
CA ALA A 28 27.59 11.22 -20.41
C ALA A 28 27.56 10.91 -21.91
N ARG A 29 26.55 11.41 -22.63
CA ARG A 29 26.40 11.23 -24.08
C ARG A 29 27.56 11.89 -24.87
N ALA A 30 28.01 13.07 -24.46
CA ALA A 30 29.17 13.73 -25.05
C ALA A 30 30.47 12.93 -24.83
N ALA A 31 30.56 12.15 -23.75
CA ALA A 31 31.67 11.23 -23.47
C ALA A 31 31.50 9.84 -24.14
N GLY A 32 30.52 9.66 -25.03
CA GLY A 32 30.27 8.40 -25.72
C GLY A 32 29.65 7.30 -24.83
N ARG A 33 29.10 7.65 -23.67
CA ARG A 33 28.39 6.72 -22.80
C ARG A 33 26.90 6.67 -23.18
N ILE A 34 26.30 5.50 -23.06
CA ILE A 34 24.87 5.27 -23.31
C ILE A 34 24.13 5.52 -22.01
N PHE A 35 23.52 6.71 -21.86
CA PHE A 35 22.86 7.17 -20.66
C PHE A 35 21.46 7.72 -20.98
N GLY A 36 20.45 7.33 -20.20
CA GLY A 36 19.07 7.77 -20.38
C GLY A 36 18.34 8.04 -19.08
N ILE A 37 17.27 8.83 -19.23
CA ILE A 37 16.34 9.20 -18.13
C ILE A 37 14.93 8.85 -18.57
N GLY A 38 14.21 8.11 -17.73
CA GLY A 38 12.81 7.78 -17.93
C GLY A 38 11.94 8.39 -16.83
N VAL A 39 10.78 8.85 -17.24
CA VAL A 39 9.73 9.36 -16.34
C VAL A 39 8.46 8.57 -16.57
N SER A 40 7.78 8.23 -15.51
CA SER A 40 6.43 7.69 -15.54
C SER A 40 5.56 8.44 -14.55
N THR A 41 4.37 8.83 -14.98
CA THR A 41 3.30 9.28 -14.11
C THR A 41 2.12 8.32 -14.26
N TYR A 42 1.48 7.96 -13.16
CA TYR A 42 0.39 6.99 -13.18
C TYR A 42 -0.76 7.39 -12.27
N VAL A 43 -1.93 6.86 -12.57
CA VAL A 43 -3.10 6.79 -11.69
C VAL A 43 -3.57 5.36 -11.69
N GLU A 44 -3.78 4.79 -10.51
CA GLU A 44 -4.22 3.42 -10.32
C GLU A 44 -5.67 3.39 -9.84
N ILE A 45 -6.39 2.31 -10.16
CA ILE A 45 -7.71 2.00 -9.60
C ILE A 45 -7.52 1.00 -8.45
N CYS A 46 -7.89 1.40 -7.22
CA CYS A 46 -7.83 0.56 -6.02
C CYS A 46 -9.18 0.45 -5.32
N ALA A 47 -9.22 -0.32 -4.23
CA ALA A 47 -10.38 -0.60 -3.38
C ALA A 47 -11.49 -1.44 -4.03
N MET A 48 -11.43 -1.71 -5.32
CA MET A 48 -12.21 -2.70 -6.07
C MET A 48 -13.71 -2.72 -5.76
N GLY A 49 -14.36 -1.59 -5.80
CA GLY A 49 -15.79 -1.51 -5.55
C GLY A 49 -16.46 -0.26 -6.13
N PRO A 50 -17.78 -0.12 -6.11
CA PRO A 50 -18.75 -1.06 -5.50
C PRO A 50 -18.95 -2.35 -6.31
N SER A 51 -19.55 -3.38 -5.68
CA SER A 51 -19.83 -4.69 -6.31
C SER A 51 -20.69 -4.59 -7.57
N LYS A 52 -21.55 -3.58 -7.66
CA LYS A 52 -22.35 -3.28 -8.85
C LYS A 52 -21.47 -2.94 -10.06
N ALA A 53 -20.35 -2.26 -9.85
CA ALA A 53 -19.41 -1.89 -10.90
C ALA A 53 -18.37 -3.01 -11.14
N MET A 54 -18.01 -3.73 -10.09
CA MET A 54 -17.04 -4.82 -10.14
C MET A 54 -17.48 -5.98 -9.23
N PRO A 55 -18.18 -7.00 -9.77
CA PRO A 55 -18.69 -8.11 -8.96
C PRO A 55 -17.63 -8.92 -8.20
N ALA A 56 -16.39 -8.94 -8.68
CA ALA A 56 -15.27 -9.60 -8.00
C ALA A 56 -14.77 -8.83 -6.76
N GLY A 57 -15.07 -7.53 -6.69
CA GLY A 57 -14.70 -6.64 -5.58
C GLY A 57 -15.85 -6.45 -4.58
N GLY A 58 -15.96 -5.22 -4.07
CA GLY A 58 -17.06 -4.78 -3.20
C GLY A 58 -16.78 -5.09 -1.73
N TRP A 59 -17.69 -5.80 -1.11
CA TRP A 59 -17.79 -5.99 0.33
C TRP A 59 -16.54 -6.56 1.00
N GLU A 60 -16.31 -6.09 2.24
CA GLU A 60 -15.40 -6.74 3.18
C GLU A 60 -16.04 -6.77 4.56
N TRP A 61 -15.67 -7.78 5.36
CA TRP A 61 -16.17 -7.99 6.70
C TRP A 61 -15.09 -7.78 7.75
N GLY A 62 -15.51 -7.30 8.92
CA GLY A 62 -14.67 -7.25 10.12
C GLY A 62 -15.48 -7.47 11.38
N CYS A 63 -14.79 -7.81 12.46
CA CYS A 63 -15.33 -7.88 13.81
C CYS A 63 -14.31 -7.32 14.79
N VAL A 64 -14.77 -6.58 15.79
CA VAL A 64 -13.95 -6.07 16.88
C VAL A 64 -14.60 -6.45 18.21
N ARG A 65 -13.81 -7.07 19.07
CA ARG A 65 -14.20 -7.49 20.41
C ARG A 65 -13.29 -6.86 21.44
N MET A 66 -13.86 -6.23 22.45
CA MET A 66 -13.17 -5.85 23.67
C MET A 66 -13.27 -7.01 24.66
N GLU A 67 -12.16 -7.61 25.03
CA GLU A 67 -12.08 -8.71 25.98
C GLU A 67 -12.25 -8.21 27.42
N MET A 68 -12.66 -9.09 28.35
CA MET A 68 -12.79 -8.73 29.77
C MET A 68 -11.49 -8.19 30.41
N SER A 69 -10.35 -8.54 29.84
CA SER A 69 -9.04 -8.04 30.24
C SER A 69 -8.77 -6.59 29.82
N GLY A 70 -9.60 -6.02 28.96
CA GLY A 70 -9.34 -4.75 28.28
C GLY A 70 -8.50 -4.87 27.01
N LYS A 71 -8.11 -6.08 26.62
CA LYS A 71 -7.46 -6.34 25.32
C LYS A 71 -8.48 -6.38 24.19
N VAL A 72 -7.99 -6.18 22.98
CA VAL A 72 -8.83 -6.08 21.78
C VAL A 72 -8.51 -7.21 20.83
N THR A 73 -9.53 -7.92 20.38
CA THR A 73 -9.43 -8.86 19.27
C THR A 73 -10.10 -8.24 18.04
N VAL A 74 -9.32 -8.10 16.97
CA VAL A 74 -9.79 -7.68 15.65
C VAL A 74 -9.80 -8.90 14.75
N ILE A 75 -10.92 -9.19 14.11
CA ILE A 75 -11.03 -10.28 13.14
C ILE A 75 -11.37 -9.66 11.79
N THR A 76 -10.67 -10.08 10.74
CA THR A 76 -10.86 -9.54 9.39
C THR A 76 -10.91 -10.63 8.34
N GLY A 77 -11.69 -10.41 7.29
CA GLY A 77 -11.69 -11.23 6.09
C GLY A 77 -10.55 -10.92 5.12
N VAL A 78 -9.75 -9.90 5.42
CA VAL A 78 -8.53 -9.59 4.66
C VAL A 78 -7.41 -10.51 5.13
N SER A 79 -6.77 -11.24 4.20
CA SER A 79 -5.61 -12.08 4.48
C SER A 79 -4.33 -11.40 4.00
N PRO A 80 -3.45 -10.96 4.89
CA PRO A 80 -2.16 -10.37 4.51
C PRO A 80 -1.21 -11.43 3.90
N HIS A 81 -0.39 -10.95 2.96
CA HIS A 81 0.66 -11.72 2.28
C HIS A 81 2.06 -11.15 2.58
N GLY A 82 2.23 -10.50 3.74
CA GLY A 82 3.45 -9.80 4.14
C GLY A 82 3.38 -8.27 4.04
N GLN A 83 2.26 -7.69 3.60
CA GLN A 83 2.10 -6.24 3.44
C GLN A 83 1.77 -5.47 4.74
N GLY A 84 1.80 -6.14 5.90
CA GLY A 84 1.76 -5.50 7.21
C GLY A 84 0.37 -5.06 7.69
N GLN A 85 -0.71 -5.65 7.19
CA GLN A 85 -2.07 -5.31 7.65
C GLN A 85 -2.31 -5.66 9.10
N GLU A 86 -1.69 -6.70 9.67
CA GLU A 86 -1.78 -6.98 11.11
C GLU A 86 -1.36 -5.77 11.94
N THR A 87 -0.20 -5.19 11.62
CA THR A 87 0.30 -3.99 12.29
C THR A 87 -0.60 -2.79 12.02
N THR A 88 -0.97 -2.56 10.75
CA THR A 88 -1.79 -1.41 10.36
C THR A 88 -3.18 -1.46 11.00
N PHE A 89 -3.82 -2.62 11.06
CA PHE A 89 -5.14 -2.77 11.68
C PHE A 89 -5.06 -2.69 13.20
N ALA A 90 -3.97 -3.19 13.80
CA ALA A 90 -3.72 -3.00 15.23
C ALA A 90 -3.54 -1.50 15.57
N GLN A 91 -2.81 -0.74 14.74
CA GLN A 91 -2.68 0.71 14.92
C GLN A 91 -4.03 1.43 14.83
N ILE A 92 -4.86 1.13 13.81
CA ILE A 92 -6.18 1.72 13.66
C ILE A 92 -7.04 1.46 14.89
N ALA A 93 -7.03 0.22 15.42
CA ALA A 93 -7.81 -0.14 16.60
C ALA A 93 -7.26 0.51 17.87
N ALA A 94 -5.95 0.50 18.05
CA ALA A 94 -5.28 1.10 19.20
C ALA A 94 -5.55 2.61 19.30
N ASP A 95 -5.37 3.33 18.19
CA ASP A 95 -5.58 4.79 18.13
C ASP A 95 -7.03 5.18 18.43
N ARG A 96 -8.00 4.45 17.83
CA ARG A 96 -9.42 4.78 17.99
C ARG A 96 -10.01 4.40 19.33
N LEU A 97 -9.53 3.30 19.92
CA LEU A 97 -9.98 2.84 21.25
C LEU A 97 -9.16 3.45 22.38
N GLY A 98 -8.01 4.03 22.10
CA GLY A 98 -7.10 4.56 23.11
C GLY A 98 -6.46 3.47 23.97
N VAL A 99 -6.14 2.32 23.38
CA VAL A 99 -5.45 1.20 24.05
C VAL A 99 -4.02 1.07 23.54
N PRO A 100 -3.09 0.47 24.31
CA PRO A 100 -1.77 0.13 23.81
C PRO A 100 -1.85 -0.82 22.62
N ILE A 101 -0.98 -0.64 21.62
CA ILE A 101 -0.97 -1.48 20.41
C ILE A 101 -0.68 -2.95 20.74
N GLU A 102 0.13 -3.22 21.73
CA GLU A 102 0.46 -4.55 22.25
C GLU A 102 -0.74 -5.29 22.87
N ASP A 103 -1.80 -4.58 23.18
CA ASP A 103 -3.07 -5.16 23.65
C ASP A 103 -4.05 -5.46 22.51
N VAL A 104 -3.67 -5.23 21.26
CA VAL A 104 -4.50 -5.53 20.09
C VAL A 104 -3.97 -6.77 19.37
N VAL A 105 -4.84 -7.77 19.21
CA VAL A 105 -4.56 -8.99 18.42
C VAL A 105 -5.40 -8.95 17.16
N VAL A 106 -4.75 -9.13 16.00
CA VAL A 106 -5.44 -9.20 14.69
C VAL A 106 -5.43 -10.65 14.22
N LEU A 107 -6.62 -11.18 13.93
CA LEU A 107 -6.83 -12.55 13.46
C LEU A 107 -7.38 -12.53 12.04
N HIS A 108 -6.79 -13.36 11.17
CA HIS A 108 -7.18 -13.48 9.76
C HIS A 108 -6.83 -14.87 9.23
N GLY A 109 -7.23 -15.17 7.98
CA GLY A 109 -6.81 -16.37 7.25
C GLY A 109 -7.42 -17.70 7.76
N ASP A 110 -8.27 -17.66 8.78
CA ASP A 110 -8.96 -18.83 9.31
C ASP A 110 -10.47 -18.69 9.07
N THR A 111 -11.01 -19.50 8.19
CA THR A 111 -12.44 -19.51 7.83
C THR A 111 -13.37 -20.00 8.95
N ASN A 112 -12.83 -20.61 10.02
CA ASN A 112 -13.61 -20.91 11.21
C ASN A 112 -13.91 -19.68 12.07
N ILE A 113 -13.10 -18.63 11.93
CA ILE A 113 -13.23 -17.37 12.70
C ILE A 113 -13.75 -16.25 11.80
N ALA A 114 -13.14 -16.07 10.63
CA ALA A 114 -13.55 -15.08 9.62
C ALA A 114 -14.47 -15.74 8.58
N HIS A 115 -15.76 -15.72 8.83
CA HIS A 115 -16.74 -16.43 7.99
C HIS A 115 -17.04 -15.75 6.65
N TYR A 116 -16.51 -14.55 6.42
CA TYR A 116 -16.60 -13.83 5.15
C TYR A 116 -15.32 -13.02 4.92
N GLY A 117 -14.86 -13.02 3.69
CA GLY A 117 -13.73 -12.21 3.24
C GLY A 117 -13.61 -12.27 1.72
N ARG A 118 -13.11 -11.18 1.13
CA ARG A 118 -12.73 -11.09 -0.28
C ARG A 118 -11.23 -11.02 -0.44
N ASP A 119 -10.50 -11.07 0.66
CA ASP A 119 -9.05 -11.14 0.70
C ASP A 119 -8.35 -9.85 0.20
N THR A 120 -7.04 -9.94 -0.11
CA THR A 120 -6.20 -8.83 -0.56
C THR A 120 -5.82 -8.98 -2.03
N TYR A 121 -6.30 -8.08 -2.86
CA TYR A 121 -5.95 -7.89 -4.27
C TYR A 121 -6.38 -6.48 -4.69
N GLY A 122 -5.86 -5.94 -5.79
CA GLY A 122 -6.24 -4.60 -6.27
C GLY A 122 -6.04 -3.52 -5.20
N SER A 123 -5.05 -3.69 -4.36
CA SER A 123 -4.65 -2.76 -3.28
C SER A 123 -5.81 -2.30 -2.39
N ARG A 124 -6.76 -3.22 -2.07
CA ARG A 124 -8.02 -2.94 -1.36
C ARG A 124 -7.96 -3.10 0.17
N GLY A 125 -6.96 -3.83 0.70
CA GLY A 125 -6.96 -4.31 2.08
C GLY A 125 -7.25 -3.22 3.12
N THR A 126 -6.50 -2.14 3.14
CA THR A 126 -6.68 -1.06 4.13
C THR A 126 -7.91 -0.21 3.83
N ALA A 127 -8.16 0.12 2.56
CA ALA A 127 -9.28 0.99 2.19
C ALA A 127 -10.65 0.34 2.46
N VAL A 128 -10.79 -0.95 2.25
CA VAL A 128 -12.06 -1.68 2.42
C VAL A 128 -12.09 -2.41 3.77
N GLY A 129 -11.10 -3.27 4.04
CA GLY A 129 -11.03 -4.03 5.30
C GLY A 129 -10.79 -3.14 6.51
N GLY A 130 -9.86 -2.19 6.41
CA GLY A 130 -9.63 -1.21 7.47
C GLY A 130 -10.88 -0.38 7.79
N THR A 131 -11.68 -0.02 6.77
CA THR A 131 -12.95 0.67 6.98
C THR A 131 -14.00 -0.21 7.66
N ALA A 132 -14.10 -1.50 7.30
CA ALA A 132 -15.00 -2.43 8.00
C ALA A 132 -14.63 -2.52 9.50
N ILE A 133 -13.34 -2.56 9.83
CA ILE A 133 -12.84 -2.53 11.22
C ILE A 133 -13.23 -1.22 11.91
N VAL A 134 -13.06 -0.06 11.25
CA VAL A 134 -13.48 1.25 11.79
C VAL A 134 -14.96 1.25 12.15
N MET A 135 -15.82 0.73 11.26
CA MET A 135 -17.25 0.63 11.54
C MET A 135 -17.58 -0.29 12.73
N CYS A 136 -16.77 -1.35 12.93
CA CYS A 136 -16.91 -2.20 14.11
C CYS A 136 -16.50 -1.45 15.39
N ILE A 137 -15.39 -0.74 15.35
CA ILE A 137 -14.89 0.08 16.48
C ILE A 137 -15.93 1.13 16.87
N ASP A 138 -16.51 1.82 15.91
CA ASP A 138 -17.53 2.84 16.15
C ASP A 138 -18.78 2.25 16.84
N LYS A 139 -19.19 1.02 16.45
CA LYS A 139 -20.28 0.30 17.12
C LYS A 139 -19.92 -0.12 18.54
N VAL A 140 -18.69 -0.62 18.78
CA VAL A 140 -18.20 -0.98 20.11
C VAL A 140 -18.14 0.25 21.01
N LEU A 141 -17.57 1.37 20.50
CA LEU A 141 -17.51 2.65 21.21
C LEU A 141 -18.91 3.19 21.55
N LYS A 142 -19.85 3.12 20.59
CA LYS A 142 -21.23 3.53 20.85
C LYS A 142 -21.85 2.71 21.98
N LYS A 143 -21.74 1.39 21.90
CA LYS A 143 -22.25 0.47 22.91
C LYS A 143 -21.61 0.72 24.28
N ALA A 144 -20.28 0.92 24.34
CA ALA A 144 -19.58 1.22 25.57
C ALA A 144 -19.98 2.59 26.15
N LYS A 145 -20.21 3.61 25.32
CA LYS A 145 -20.71 4.92 25.78
C LYS A 145 -22.13 4.85 26.35
N GLU A 146 -23.00 4.04 25.77
CA GLU A 146 -24.34 3.79 26.30
C GLU A 146 -24.30 3.12 27.68
N LEU A 147 -23.42 2.14 27.87
CA LEU A 147 -23.19 1.50 29.18
C LEU A 147 -22.56 2.49 30.17
N ALA A 148 -21.55 3.24 29.77
CA ALA A 148 -20.93 4.27 30.60
C ALA A 148 -21.95 5.32 31.06
N ALA A 149 -22.83 5.75 30.17
CA ALA A 149 -23.88 6.71 30.49
C ALA A 149 -24.84 6.18 31.56
N HIS A 150 -25.21 4.90 31.47
CA HIS A 150 -26.00 4.24 32.51
C HIS A 150 -25.27 4.20 33.86
N LEU A 151 -23.98 3.84 33.84
CA LEU A 151 -23.15 3.76 35.05
C LEU A 151 -22.85 5.12 35.70
N PHE A 152 -22.84 6.19 34.90
CA PHE A 152 -22.62 7.58 35.34
C PHE A 152 -23.94 8.34 35.59
N GLU A 153 -25.08 7.71 35.38
CA GLU A 153 -26.42 8.33 35.50
C GLU A 153 -26.56 9.58 34.62
N THR A 154 -26.05 9.49 33.34
CA THR A 154 -26.06 10.58 32.36
C THR A 154 -26.53 10.08 30.98
N THR A 155 -26.37 10.86 29.93
CA THR A 155 -26.64 10.46 28.54
C THR A 155 -25.33 10.19 27.77
N ALA A 156 -25.39 9.33 26.76
CA ALA A 156 -24.21 8.90 26.00
C ALA A 156 -23.47 10.06 25.30
N ASP A 157 -24.17 11.15 24.97
CA ASP A 157 -23.60 12.33 24.31
C ASP A 157 -22.65 13.11 25.25
N PHE A 158 -22.83 12.99 26.56
CA PHE A 158 -21.94 13.59 27.55
C PHE A 158 -20.74 12.70 27.92
N VAL A 159 -20.71 11.43 27.46
CA VAL A 159 -19.58 10.55 27.74
C VAL A 159 -18.47 10.81 26.74
N THR A 160 -17.31 11.18 27.26
CA THR A 160 -16.04 11.27 26.51
C THR A 160 -15.22 10.02 26.70
N VAL A 161 -14.42 9.68 25.67
CA VAL A 161 -13.44 8.57 25.74
C VAL A 161 -12.12 9.12 25.24
N GLU A 162 -11.15 9.21 26.14
CA GLU A 162 -9.82 9.72 25.83
C GLU A 162 -8.77 8.81 26.45
N GLY A 163 -7.83 8.33 25.64
CA GLY A 163 -6.80 7.39 26.08
C GLY A 163 -7.38 6.13 26.74
N GLY A 164 -8.51 5.61 26.21
CA GLY A 164 -9.17 4.42 26.73
C GLY A 164 -9.90 4.60 28.06
N VAL A 165 -10.14 5.84 28.48
CA VAL A 165 -10.80 6.19 29.75
C VAL A 165 -12.10 6.91 29.47
N PHE A 166 -13.21 6.40 30.04
CA PHE A 166 -14.54 6.97 29.96
C PHE A 166 -14.74 7.97 31.10
N ARG A 167 -15.24 9.16 30.77
CA ARG A 167 -15.56 10.25 31.70
C ARG A 167 -16.86 10.91 31.33
N ALA A 168 -17.50 11.54 32.31
CA ALA A 168 -18.67 12.38 32.08
C ALA A 168 -18.56 13.69 32.87
N PRO A 169 -18.93 14.86 32.29
CA PRO A 169 -18.96 16.14 33.00
C PRO A 169 -19.87 16.06 34.22
N GLY A 170 -19.43 16.66 35.33
CA GLY A 170 -20.19 16.66 36.60
C GLY A 170 -20.05 15.38 37.44
N VAL A 171 -19.51 14.32 36.90
CA VAL A 171 -19.13 13.08 37.61
C VAL A 171 -17.67 13.23 38.03
N THR A 172 -17.46 13.95 39.12
CA THR A 172 -16.11 14.10 39.70
C THR A 172 -15.75 12.84 40.47
N ASN A 173 -14.51 12.35 40.32
CA ASN A 173 -13.95 11.19 40.99
C ASN A 173 -14.37 9.79 40.50
N ARG A 174 -14.99 9.66 39.34
CA ARG A 174 -15.22 8.37 38.69
C ARG A 174 -14.76 8.37 37.28
N GLU A 175 -13.82 7.51 36.97
CA GLU A 175 -13.35 7.18 35.61
C GLU A 175 -13.51 5.68 35.43
N ILE A 176 -13.85 5.24 34.23
CA ILE A 176 -13.98 3.83 33.86
C ILE A 176 -12.98 3.52 32.77
N LYS A 177 -12.12 2.54 32.95
CA LYS A 177 -11.18 2.05 31.93
C LYS A 177 -11.80 0.89 31.16
N TRP A 178 -11.22 0.54 30.01
CA TRP A 178 -11.74 -0.54 29.16
C TRP A 178 -11.92 -1.88 29.88
N ALA A 179 -10.95 -2.31 30.73
CA ALA A 179 -11.09 -3.56 31.47
C ALA A 179 -12.29 -3.55 32.43
N GLU A 180 -12.52 -2.41 33.12
CA GLU A 180 -13.69 -2.25 34.01
C GLU A 180 -14.99 -2.20 33.17
N MET A 181 -15.00 -1.43 32.08
CA MET A 181 -16.14 -1.35 31.16
C MET A 181 -16.51 -2.72 30.59
N ALA A 182 -15.51 -3.49 30.15
CA ALA A 182 -15.72 -4.85 29.67
C ALA A 182 -16.22 -5.78 30.79
N GLY A 183 -15.66 -5.65 31.99
CA GLY A 183 -16.16 -6.36 33.15
C GLY A 183 -17.65 -6.13 33.45
N GLU A 184 -18.08 -4.87 33.44
CA GLU A 184 -19.51 -4.52 33.58
C GLU A 184 -20.37 -5.10 32.45
N ALA A 185 -19.89 -5.02 31.21
CA ALA A 185 -20.63 -5.52 30.04
C ALA A 185 -20.76 -7.05 30.01
N TYR A 186 -19.74 -7.81 30.41
CA TYR A 186 -19.76 -9.28 30.34
C TYR A 186 -20.36 -9.93 31.60
N VAL A 187 -20.08 -9.38 32.79
CA VAL A 187 -20.68 -9.85 34.05
C VAL A 187 -22.17 -9.52 34.11
N ALA A 188 -22.58 -8.45 33.44
CA ALA A 188 -23.97 -8.11 33.14
C ALA A 188 -24.86 -7.93 34.41
N LYS A 189 -24.31 -7.47 35.51
CA LYS A 189 -25.09 -7.28 36.77
C LYS A 189 -25.95 -6.03 36.75
N ASN A 190 -25.52 -4.99 36.04
CA ASN A 190 -26.17 -3.69 35.98
C ASN A 190 -26.19 -3.14 34.57
N LEU A 191 -26.88 -3.82 33.67
CA LEU A 191 -27.05 -3.40 32.30
C LEU A 191 -28.32 -2.56 32.11
N PRO A 192 -28.32 -1.57 31.22
CA PRO A 192 -29.52 -0.86 30.81
C PRO A 192 -30.57 -1.81 30.21
N ALA A 193 -31.84 -1.46 30.29
CA ALA A 193 -32.91 -2.26 29.69
C ALA A 193 -32.69 -2.42 28.16
N GLY A 194 -32.74 -3.67 27.68
CA GLY A 194 -32.54 -4.01 26.26
C GLY A 194 -31.04 -4.08 25.84
N PHE A 195 -30.11 -3.90 26.76
CA PHE A 195 -28.69 -4.04 26.48
C PHE A 195 -28.26 -5.50 26.56
N GLU A 196 -27.60 -6.00 25.53
CA GLU A 196 -27.06 -7.37 25.51
C GLU A 196 -25.64 -7.43 26.13
N PRO A 197 -25.30 -8.50 26.85
CA PRO A 197 -23.95 -8.69 27.40
C PRO A 197 -22.85 -8.60 26.32
N GLY A 198 -21.65 -8.21 26.78
CA GLY A 198 -20.43 -8.16 25.94
C GLY A 198 -20.24 -6.86 25.15
N LEU A 199 -19.02 -6.68 24.65
CA LEU A 199 -18.57 -5.55 23.84
C LEU A 199 -17.93 -6.07 22.55
N GLU A 200 -18.77 -6.55 21.65
CA GLU A 200 -18.39 -7.05 20.34
C GLU A 200 -19.29 -6.46 19.27
N ALA A 201 -18.74 -6.18 18.11
CA ALA A 201 -19.50 -5.77 16.94
C ALA A 201 -18.86 -6.26 15.65
N SER A 202 -19.68 -6.65 14.69
CA SER A 202 -19.28 -6.93 13.32
C SER A 202 -19.91 -5.96 12.34
N SER A 203 -19.25 -5.82 11.18
CA SER A 203 -19.71 -4.92 10.12
C SER A 203 -19.26 -5.42 8.77
N PHE A 204 -20.09 -5.13 7.77
CA PHE A 204 -19.71 -5.20 6.37
C PHE A 204 -19.52 -3.77 5.85
N PHE A 205 -18.51 -3.57 5.01
CA PHE A 205 -18.32 -2.34 4.27
C PHE A 205 -18.25 -2.61 2.77
N GLU A 206 -19.02 -1.87 2.00
CA GLU A 206 -18.91 -1.79 0.56
C GLU A 206 -18.43 -0.39 0.19
N PRO A 207 -17.27 -0.26 -0.52
CA PRO A 207 -16.83 1.07 -0.92
C PRO A 207 -17.81 1.67 -1.94
N PRO A 208 -18.22 2.94 -1.76
CA PRO A 208 -19.15 3.61 -2.68
C PRO A 208 -18.53 3.89 -4.05
N ASN A 209 -17.22 3.89 -4.13
CA ASN A 209 -16.42 4.09 -5.35
C ASN A 209 -15.01 3.52 -5.16
N PHE A 210 -14.23 3.45 -6.24
CA PHE A 210 -12.80 3.17 -6.22
C PHE A 210 -12.03 4.26 -5.48
N THR A 211 -10.82 3.93 -5.04
CA THR A 211 -9.80 4.91 -4.65
C THR A 211 -8.75 5.01 -5.75
N PHE A 212 -8.13 6.17 -5.89
CA PHE A 212 -7.21 6.47 -6.98
C PHE A 212 -5.87 6.97 -6.41
N PRO A 213 -4.95 6.06 -6.03
CA PRO A 213 -3.57 6.44 -5.79
C PRO A 213 -2.92 6.88 -7.10
N PHE A 214 -1.90 7.70 -7.00
CA PHE A 214 -1.15 8.20 -8.14
C PHE A 214 0.29 8.48 -7.74
N GLY A 215 1.17 8.61 -8.72
CA GLY A 215 2.56 8.89 -8.43
C GLY A 215 3.36 9.28 -9.65
N THR A 216 4.64 9.57 -9.38
CA THR A 216 5.65 9.87 -10.39
C THR A 216 6.94 9.17 -10.05
N HIS A 217 7.44 8.37 -10.98
CA HIS A 217 8.72 7.68 -10.90
C HIS A 217 9.70 8.25 -11.92
N ILE A 218 10.96 8.42 -11.51
CA ILE A 218 12.05 8.88 -12.37
C ILE A 218 13.21 7.90 -12.23
N ALA A 219 13.63 7.29 -13.33
CA ALA A 219 14.77 6.40 -13.41
C ALA A 219 15.87 7.01 -14.28
N ALA A 220 17.14 6.87 -13.88
CA ALA A 220 18.29 7.14 -14.73
C ALA A 220 19.14 5.89 -14.86
N VAL A 221 19.49 5.53 -16.09
CA VAL A 221 20.23 4.32 -16.39
C VAL A 221 21.45 4.61 -17.24
N GLU A 222 22.46 3.76 -17.07
CA GLU A 222 23.64 3.69 -17.95
C GLU A 222 23.74 2.28 -18.50
N ILE A 223 24.03 2.16 -19.79
CA ILE A 223 24.09 0.89 -20.51
C ILE A 223 25.54 0.63 -20.92
N ASP A 224 26.05 -0.53 -20.58
CA ASP A 224 27.34 -1.00 -21.08
C ASP A 224 27.18 -1.42 -22.55
N LYS A 225 27.90 -0.76 -23.46
CA LYS A 225 27.78 -0.97 -24.91
C LYS A 225 28.31 -2.33 -25.40
N ASP A 226 29.17 -2.96 -24.60
CA ASP A 226 29.82 -4.21 -24.99
C ASP A 226 29.06 -5.44 -24.49
N THR A 227 28.28 -5.29 -23.41
CA THR A 227 27.49 -6.37 -22.79
C THR A 227 25.97 -6.17 -22.88
N GLY A 228 25.51 -4.92 -23.09
CA GLY A 228 24.08 -4.56 -23.00
C GLY A 228 23.56 -4.46 -21.57
N GLN A 229 24.43 -4.60 -20.56
CA GLN A 229 24.03 -4.52 -19.15
C GLN A 229 23.48 -3.14 -18.81
N VAL A 230 22.27 -3.11 -18.27
CA VAL A 230 21.61 -1.89 -17.76
C VAL A 230 21.94 -1.71 -16.29
N SER A 231 22.51 -0.55 -15.94
CA SER A 231 22.82 -0.16 -14.56
C SER A 231 21.94 1.03 -14.16
N ILE A 232 21.20 0.91 -13.07
CA ILE A 232 20.36 2.00 -12.56
C ILE A 232 21.26 2.93 -11.74
N LYS A 233 21.40 4.17 -12.16
CA LYS A 233 22.24 5.20 -11.51
C LYS A 233 21.49 6.03 -10.50
N LYS A 234 20.20 6.21 -10.70
CA LYS A 234 19.31 6.91 -9.78
C LYS A 234 17.88 6.39 -9.95
N TYR A 235 17.18 6.27 -8.84
CA TYR A 235 15.76 5.99 -8.85
C TYR A 235 15.03 6.85 -7.82
N VAL A 236 14.01 7.56 -8.27
CA VAL A 236 13.14 8.41 -7.44
C VAL A 236 11.70 7.97 -7.62
N ALA A 237 10.98 7.81 -6.52
CA ALA A 237 9.54 7.54 -6.53
C ALA A 237 8.82 8.51 -5.58
N VAL A 238 7.74 9.11 -6.05
CA VAL A 238 6.84 9.94 -5.23
C VAL A 238 5.42 9.47 -5.45
N ASP A 239 4.84 8.88 -4.42
CA ASP A 239 3.52 8.26 -4.47
C ASP A 239 2.53 8.93 -3.51
N ASP A 240 1.25 8.92 -3.88
CA ASP A 240 0.14 9.40 -3.07
C ASP A 240 -0.85 8.26 -2.82
N CYS A 241 -0.83 7.73 -1.62
CA CYS A 241 -1.79 6.73 -1.15
C CYS A 241 -2.82 7.29 -0.17
N GLY A 242 -3.05 8.61 -0.21
CA GLY A 242 -3.92 9.30 0.74
C GLY A 242 -3.30 9.36 2.14
N THR A 243 -4.12 9.20 3.17
CA THR A 243 -3.65 9.17 4.55
C THR A 243 -2.71 7.99 4.78
N GLN A 244 -1.55 8.25 5.36
CA GLN A 244 -0.55 7.24 5.69
C GLN A 244 -0.77 6.73 7.12
N ILE A 245 -1.21 5.48 7.27
CA ILE A 245 -1.40 4.87 8.60
C ILE A 245 -0.04 4.48 9.21
N ASN A 246 0.83 3.86 8.38
CA ASN A 246 2.19 3.49 8.79
C ASN A 246 3.18 3.80 7.66
N PRO A 247 3.93 4.92 7.75
CA PRO A 247 4.87 5.32 6.71
C PRO A 247 5.95 4.27 6.41
N LEU A 248 6.47 3.58 7.43
CA LEU A 248 7.50 2.56 7.24
C LEU A 248 7.01 1.37 6.40
N LEU A 249 5.78 0.92 6.65
CA LEU A 249 5.17 -0.15 5.85
C LEU A 249 4.89 0.31 4.42
N ILE A 250 4.48 1.56 4.23
CA ILE A 250 4.25 2.14 2.90
C ILE A 250 5.55 2.18 2.10
N GLU A 251 6.64 2.65 2.70
CA GLU A 251 7.97 2.64 2.07
C GLU A 251 8.39 1.23 1.67
N GLY A 252 8.19 0.24 2.54
CA GLY A 252 8.47 -1.16 2.26
C GLY A 252 7.66 -1.70 1.07
N GLN A 253 6.38 -1.34 0.96
CA GLN A 253 5.52 -1.71 -0.17
C GLN A 253 5.98 -1.07 -1.48
N VAL A 254 6.31 0.22 -1.47
CA VAL A 254 6.80 0.94 -2.66
C VAL A 254 8.13 0.34 -3.12
N GLN A 255 9.09 0.10 -2.22
CA GLN A 255 10.37 -0.52 -2.55
C GLN A 255 10.18 -1.92 -3.14
N GLY A 256 9.37 -2.76 -2.50
CA GLY A 256 9.07 -4.11 -2.97
C GLY A 256 8.42 -4.11 -4.36
N GLY A 257 7.46 -3.22 -4.60
CA GLY A 257 6.82 -3.04 -5.90
C GLY A 257 7.81 -2.59 -6.99
N ILE A 258 8.72 -1.67 -6.68
CA ILE A 258 9.78 -1.24 -7.62
C ILE A 258 10.69 -2.42 -7.96
N VAL A 259 11.10 -3.24 -6.98
CA VAL A 259 11.96 -4.41 -7.23
C VAL A 259 11.24 -5.45 -8.11
N GLN A 260 9.96 -5.68 -7.90
CA GLN A 260 9.17 -6.53 -8.80
C GLN A 260 9.16 -5.99 -10.23
N ALA A 261 8.98 -4.69 -10.41
CA ALA A 261 9.02 -4.04 -11.71
C ALA A 261 10.40 -4.11 -12.36
N LEU A 262 11.48 -4.02 -11.57
CA LEU A 262 12.85 -4.28 -12.02
C LEU A 262 12.97 -5.67 -12.64
N GLY A 263 12.43 -6.68 -11.97
CA GLY A 263 12.36 -8.06 -12.47
C GLY A 263 11.68 -8.11 -13.82
N GLN A 264 10.46 -7.60 -13.90
CA GLN A 264 9.67 -7.59 -15.15
C GLN A 264 10.36 -6.81 -16.29
N ALA A 265 10.95 -5.66 -15.96
CA ALA A 265 11.52 -4.79 -16.99
C ALA A 265 12.84 -5.28 -17.53
N LEU A 266 13.70 -5.88 -16.71
CA LEU A 266 15.11 -6.12 -17.03
C LEU A 266 15.55 -7.60 -17.00
N PHE A 267 14.83 -8.49 -16.29
CA PHE A 267 15.34 -9.83 -15.97
C PHE A 267 14.39 -10.97 -16.28
N GLU A 268 13.17 -10.93 -15.74
CA GLU A 268 12.28 -12.08 -15.63
C GLU A 268 11.59 -12.40 -16.94
N GLN A 269 11.67 -13.66 -17.37
CA GLN A 269 11.00 -14.13 -18.56
C GLN A 269 10.57 -15.58 -18.40
N THR A 270 9.29 -15.87 -18.68
CA THR A 270 8.75 -17.22 -18.79
C THR A 270 8.90 -17.69 -20.22
N ILE A 271 9.72 -18.72 -20.45
CA ILE A 271 10.05 -19.24 -21.78
C ILE A 271 9.54 -20.69 -21.88
N TYR A 272 8.80 -20.97 -22.95
CA TYR A 272 8.36 -22.30 -23.34
C TYR A 272 9.02 -22.74 -24.63
N ASP A 273 9.29 -24.03 -24.78
CA ASP A 273 9.69 -24.60 -26.05
C ASP A 273 8.49 -24.77 -26.99
N GLU A 274 8.75 -25.29 -28.20
CA GLU A 274 7.73 -25.52 -29.23
C GLU A 274 6.68 -26.60 -28.84
N ASN A 275 6.97 -27.39 -27.82
CA ASN A 275 6.08 -28.44 -27.29
C ASN A 275 5.30 -27.98 -26.05
N GLY A 276 5.49 -26.72 -25.63
CA GLY A 276 4.86 -26.16 -24.44
C GLY A 276 5.55 -26.52 -23.11
N GLN A 277 6.79 -27.07 -23.16
CA GLN A 277 7.58 -27.31 -21.97
C GLN A 277 8.16 -26.01 -21.43
N LEU A 278 7.95 -25.72 -20.16
CA LEU A 278 8.55 -24.56 -19.48
C LEU A 278 10.06 -24.78 -19.33
N LEU A 279 10.85 -23.88 -19.93
CA LEU A 279 12.32 -23.91 -19.88
C LEU A 279 12.88 -23.14 -18.69
N THR A 280 12.17 -22.11 -18.22
CA THR A 280 12.58 -21.28 -17.09
C THR A 280 11.85 -21.67 -15.80
N GLY A 281 11.80 -22.97 -15.50
CA GLY A 281 11.08 -23.53 -14.36
C GLY A 281 11.85 -23.52 -13.03
N GLU A 282 13.12 -23.19 -13.05
CA GLU A 282 14.00 -23.22 -11.88
C GLU A 282 14.69 -21.85 -11.70
N PHE A 283 15.16 -21.55 -10.48
CA PHE A 283 15.86 -20.28 -10.20
C PHE A 283 17.23 -20.14 -10.89
N MET A 284 17.76 -21.18 -11.47
CA MET A 284 18.95 -21.07 -12.34
C MET A 284 18.64 -20.45 -13.70
N ASP A 285 17.43 -20.69 -14.20
CA ASP A 285 16.99 -20.28 -15.54
C ASP A 285 16.06 -19.06 -15.49
N TYR A 286 15.36 -18.86 -14.36
CA TYR A 286 14.49 -17.71 -14.12
C TYR A 286 15.23 -16.63 -13.33
N ALA A 287 15.60 -15.56 -14.01
CA ALA A 287 16.46 -14.52 -13.47
C ALA A 287 15.66 -13.52 -12.60
N MET A 288 15.59 -13.77 -11.29
CA MET A 288 15.01 -12.83 -10.33
C MET A 288 16.03 -11.75 -9.93
N PRO A 289 15.58 -10.51 -9.64
CA PRO A 289 16.44 -9.48 -9.08
C PRO A 289 17.10 -9.91 -7.76
N ARG A 290 18.37 -9.58 -7.61
CA ARG A 290 19.16 -9.82 -6.39
C ARG A 290 19.38 -8.51 -5.67
N ALA A 291 19.75 -8.54 -4.41
CA ALA A 291 20.04 -7.34 -3.63
C ALA A 291 21.12 -6.45 -4.28
N THR A 292 22.05 -7.05 -5.03
CA THR A 292 23.11 -6.33 -5.78
C THR A 292 22.59 -5.60 -7.03
N ASP A 293 21.40 -5.96 -7.52
CA ASP A 293 20.79 -5.36 -8.71
C ASP A 293 19.90 -4.17 -8.34
N VAL A 294 19.62 -4.01 -7.04
CA VAL A 294 18.71 -3.00 -6.51
C VAL A 294 19.50 -1.74 -6.14
N PRO A 295 19.17 -0.56 -6.72
CA PRO A 295 19.80 0.69 -6.34
C PRO A 295 19.25 1.21 -5.00
N GLU A 296 19.89 2.24 -4.45
CA GLU A 296 19.28 3.05 -3.40
C GLU A 296 18.08 3.83 -3.98
N PHE A 297 16.93 3.72 -3.32
CA PHE A 297 15.71 4.43 -3.71
C PHE A 297 15.59 5.76 -2.97
N ILE A 298 15.29 6.84 -3.68
CA ILE A 298 14.91 8.13 -3.13
C ILE A 298 13.39 8.19 -3.13
N LEU A 299 12.78 7.99 -1.96
CA LEU A 299 11.34 7.95 -1.82
C LEU A 299 10.78 9.27 -1.31
N GLY A 300 9.60 9.61 -1.76
CA GLY A 300 8.82 10.73 -1.27
C GLY A 300 7.33 10.44 -1.37
N SER A 301 6.52 11.27 -0.72
CA SER A 301 5.06 11.12 -0.79
C SER A 301 4.38 12.47 -0.86
N THR A 302 3.19 12.49 -1.46
CA THR A 302 2.17 13.52 -1.26
C THR A 302 0.99 12.89 -0.54
N VAL A 303 0.10 13.71 0.02
CA VAL A 303 -1.05 13.24 0.80
C VAL A 303 -2.30 13.93 0.31
N THR A 304 -3.12 13.19 -0.42
CA THR A 304 -4.45 13.62 -0.88
C THR A 304 -5.48 12.61 -0.37
N PRO A 305 -6.14 12.84 0.77
CA PRO A 305 -7.06 11.90 1.35
C PRO A 305 -8.21 11.53 0.41
N SER A 306 -8.57 10.24 0.40
CA SER A 306 -9.73 9.75 -0.35
C SER A 306 -11.02 10.13 0.35
N PRO A 307 -12.03 10.69 -0.34
CA PRO A 307 -13.32 11.02 0.26
C PRO A 307 -14.24 9.80 0.43
N VAL A 308 -13.89 8.63 -0.11
CA VAL A 308 -14.80 7.47 -0.18
C VAL A 308 -14.68 6.52 1.02
N ASN A 309 -13.77 6.80 1.95
CA ASN A 309 -13.65 6.06 3.20
C ASN A 309 -13.21 6.98 4.35
N PRO A 310 -13.60 6.65 5.61
CA PRO A 310 -13.34 7.51 6.78
C PRO A 310 -11.88 7.58 7.19
N LEU A 311 -11.02 6.71 6.69
CA LEU A 311 -9.58 6.73 6.93
C LEU A 311 -8.85 7.69 5.98
N GLY A 312 -9.49 8.07 4.85
CA GLY A 312 -8.86 8.87 3.81
C GLY A 312 -7.73 8.14 3.07
N VAL A 313 -7.64 6.83 3.22
CA VAL A 313 -6.59 6.00 2.62
C VAL A 313 -6.91 5.65 1.17
N LYS A 314 -5.86 5.34 0.40
CA LYS A 314 -5.91 4.69 -0.91
C LYS A 314 -5.02 3.45 -0.86
N GLY A 315 -5.10 2.60 -1.88
CA GLY A 315 -4.16 1.47 -2.00
C GLY A 315 -2.73 1.92 -2.26
N VAL A 316 -1.74 1.09 -1.91
CA VAL A 316 -0.32 1.34 -2.19
C VAL A 316 0.43 0.07 -2.57
N GLY A 317 -0.21 -1.10 -2.45
CA GLY A 317 0.45 -2.39 -2.66
C GLY A 317 1.05 -2.57 -4.05
N GLU A 318 0.43 -2.00 -5.08
CA GLU A 318 0.84 -2.13 -6.48
C GLU A 318 1.51 -0.87 -7.03
N ALA A 319 1.49 0.25 -6.29
CA ALA A 319 1.98 1.56 -6.71
C ALA A 319 3.43 1.51 -7.27
N GLY A 320 4.34 0.88 -6.53
CA GLY A 320 5.73 0.73 -6.95
C GLY A 320 5.90 0.04 -8.29
N THR A 321 5.15 -1.04 -8.53
CA THR A 321 5.21 -1.82 -9.78
C THR A 321 4.65 -1.04 -10.96
N ILE A 322 3.52 -0.37 -10.78
CA ILE A 322 2.85 0.39 -11.85
C ILE A 322 3.73 1.54 -12.32
N GLY A 323 4.35 2.29 -11.41
CA GLY A 323 5.21 3.41 -11.76
C GLY A 323 6.55 2.98 -12.36
N ALA A 324 7.14 1.88 -11.86
CA ALA A 324 8.53 1.56 -12.13
C ALA A 324 8.76 0.90 -13.49
N THR A 325 7.91 -0.03 -13.91
CA THR A 325 8.09 -0.72 -15.21
C THR A 325 8.20 0.27 -16.38
N PRO A 326 7.27 1.24 -16.57
CA PRO A 326 7.39 2.20 -17.64
C PRO A 326 8.52 3.23 -17.41
N ALA A 327 8.85 3.60 -16.16
CA ALA A 327 9.96 4.51 -15.90
C ALA A 327 11.30 3.90 -16.36
N LEU A 328 11.52 2.62 -16.07
CA LEU A 328 12.72 1.89 -16.49
C LEU A 328 12.76 1.69 -18.01
N ALA A 329 11.66 1.27 -18.62
CA ALA A 329 11.56 1.11 -20.07
C ALA A 329 11.86 2.42 -20.80
N ASN A 330 11.25 3.53 -20.35
CA ASN A 330 11.49 4.85 -20.91
C ASN A 330 12.96 5.29 -20.74
N ALA A 331 13.60 4.98 -19.60
CA ALA A 331 14.99 5.32 -19.38
C ALA A 331 15.94 4.56 -20.31
N VAL A 332 15.69 3.28 -20.56
CA VAL A 332 16.48 2.48 -21.50
C VAL A 332 16.27 2.96 -22.94
N LEU A 333 15.02 3.25 -23.34
CA LEU A 333 14.73 3.77 -24.67
C LEU A 333 15.35 5.15 -24.88
N ASP A 334 15.27 6.07 -23.90
CA ASP A 334 15.97 7.37 -23.97
C ASP A 334 17.49 7.20 -24.07
N ALA A 335 18.08 6.19 -23.41
CA ALA A 335 19.50 5.90 -23.54
C ALA A 335 19.87 5.45 -24.96
N LEU A 336 19.02 4.68 -25.61
CA LEU A 336 19.23 4.11 -26.94
C LEU A 336 18.75 5.00 -28.10
N ASP A 337 17.99 6.07 -27.82
CA ASP A 337 17.46 7.00 -28.81
C ASP A 337 18.54 7.59 -29.76
N PRO A 338 19.74 8.01 -29.27
CA PRO A 338 20.80 8.48 -30.15
C PRO A 338 21.32 7.45 -31.17
N LEU A 339 21.02 6.16 -30.94
CA LEU A 339 21.35 5.07 -31.87
C LEU A 339 20.21 4.77 -32.83
N GLY A 340 19.04 5.44 -32.71
CA GLY A 340 17.87 5.23 -33.56
C GLY A 340 16.96 4.07 -33.09
N VAL A 341 17.15 3.54 -31.88
CA VAL A 341 16.27 2.50 -31.31
C VAL A 341 15.04 3.17 -30.72
N VAL A 342 13.88 2.97 -31.32
CA VAL A 342 12.62 3.60 -30.89
C VAL A 342 11.73 2.67 -30.08
N HIS A 343 11.97 1.37 -30.12
CA HIS A 343 11.18 0.36 -29.38
C HIS A 343 11.98 -0.91 -29.09
N LEU A 344 11.78 -1.48 -27.92
CA LEU A 344 12.21 -2.82 -27.54
C LEU A 344 11.15 -3.47 -26.65
N ASP A 345 10.86 -4.73 -26.90
CA ASP A 345 9.97 -5.54 -26.06
C ASP A 345 10.62 -5.85 -24.70
N LEU A 346 9.81 -5.94 -23.66
CA LEU A 346 10.24 -6.41 -22.36
C LEU A 346 10.40 -7.95 -22.33
N PRO A 347 11.25 -8.46 -21.44
CA PRO A 347 12.23 -7.77 -20.61
C PRO A 347 13.42 -7.24 -21.43
N LEU A 348 13.99 -6.12 -21.01
CA LEU A 348 15.16 -5.48 -21.62
C LEU A 348 16.43 -6.16 -21.12
N THR A 349 16.56 -7.46 -21.41
CA THR A 349 17.72 -8.25 -21.01
C THR A 349 19.01 -7.74 -21.63
N PRO A 350 20.18 -7.98 -21.04
CA PRO A 350 21.46 -7.58 -21.60
C PRO A 350 21.65 -8.03 -23.03
N GLU A 351 21.26 -9.25 -23.39
CA GLU A 351 21.34 -9.77 -24.75
C GLU A 351 20.45 -8.97 -25.71
N ARG A 352 19.20 -8.68 -25.34
CA ARG A 352 18.26 -7.92 -26.20
C ARG A 352 18.74 -6.50 -26.42
N VAL A 353 19.19 -5.83 -25.37
CA VAL A 353 19.76 -4.48 -25.44
C VAL A 353 21.04 -4.47 -26.28
N TRP A 354 21.96 -5.42 -26.08
CA TRP A 354 23.16 -5.55 -26.84
C TRP A 354 22.88 -5.77 -28.35
N ARG A 355 21.96 -6.65 -28.68
CA ARG A 355 21.54 -6.87 -30.09
C ARG A 355 21.00 -5.60 -30.73
N ALA A 356 20.17 -4.83 -30.01
CA ALA A 356 19.67 -3.56 -30.50
C ALA A 356 20.80 -2.55 -30.77
N ILE A 357 21.76 -2.43 -29.85
CA ILE A 357 22.96 -1.59 -30.06
C ILE A 357 23.74 -2.01 -31.32
N LYS A 358 24.02 -3.31 -31.48
CA LYS A 358 24.79 -3.81 -32.62
C LYS A 358 24.08 -3.64 -33.96
N THR A 359 22.75 -3.77 -33.98
CA THR A 359 21.96 -3.63 -35.22
C THR A 359 21.85 -2.18 -35.69
N HIS A 360 21.87 -1.21 -34.72
CA HIS A 360 21.68 0.21 -35.04
C HIS A 360 22.97 1.04 -34.94
N ALA A 361 24.06 0.47 -34.40
CA ALA A 361 25.34 1.16 -34.41
C ALA A 361 25.81 1.41 -35.85
N PRO A 362 26.28 2.63 -36.20
CA PRO A 362 26.84 2.86 -37.52
C PRO A 362 28.00 1.88 -37.76
N VAL A 363 27.95 1.18 -38.89
CA VAL A 363 29.06 0.30 -39.30
C VAL A 363 30.30 1.18 -39.39
N SER A 364 31.25 0.98 -38.48
CA SER A 364 32.57 1.61 -38.59
C SER A 364 33.21 1.04 -39.87
N VAL A 365 33.28 1.86 -40.91
CA VAL A 365 34.01 1.60 -42.17
C VAL A 365 35.49 1.66 -41.86
#